data_d716b06133707e668e992d1abb55b77d
#
_entry.id   d716b06133707e668e992d1abb55b77d
#
_cell.length_a   1.000
_cell.length_b   1.000
_cell.length_c   1.000
_cell.angle_alpha   90.00
_cell.angle_beta   90.00
_cell.angle_gamma   90.00
#
_symmetry.space_group_name_H-M   'P 1'
#
loop_
_entity.id
_entity.type
_entity.pdbx_description
1 polymer ?
#
loop_
_entity_poly.entity_id
_entity_poly.type
_entity_poly.pdbx_seq_one_letter_code
_entity_poly.pdbx_strand_id
1 'polypeptide(L)'
;MRDFTLHTYRRLLETLLEQGYRFITFEQYCGYKGETVNNGENRLESDRLTPSPVNRITDKFIILRHDVERRAANSLATALIEHELGVRASYYFRVVPQSNQPDIIRAIAELGHEIGYHYEDMSIMQGDVDKAYTHFQEQLAYFRQFYPVQTICMHGAPTSKWDGKDLWKHYNYRDLGIIGEPYFDIDFSQMFYLTDTGRCWDGYKVSVRDKIPVYQDEWNAQGLVYHSTQDIIRAAKQDKLPQRIMITTHPQRWTNSPVAWLKELLVQSLKNIIKRLIFVK
;
A
#
# COMPACT_ATOMS: atom_id res chain seq x y z
N MET A 1 -24.15 -2.71 -9.06
CA MET A 1 -23.11 -1.75 -9.55
C MET A 1 -21.87 -2.56 -9.85
N ARG A 2 -21.12 -2.25 -10.94
CA ARG A 2 -19.85 -2.96 -11.21
C ARG A 2 -18.82 -2.59 -10.19
N ASP A 3 -18.11 -3.56 -9.61
CA ASP A 3 -16.99 -3.35 -8.71
C ASP A 3 -15.72 -2.97 -9.47
N PHE A 4 -14.70 -2.44 -8.78
CA PHE A 4 -13.41 -2.01 -9.36
C PHE A 4 -13.57 -0.97 -10.49
N THR A 5 -14.50 -0.03 -10.32
CA THR A 5 -14.62 1.18 -11.15
C THR A 5 -14.11 2.40 -10.34
N LEU A 6 -13.64 3.44 -11.01
CA LEU A 6 -13.25 4.70 -10.36
C LEU A 6 -14.42 5.32 -9.58
N HIS A 7 -15.66 5.12 -10.06
CA HIS A 7 -16.86 5.54 -9.32
C HIS A 7 -17.03 4.76 -8.00
N THR A 8 -16.84 3.43 -8.03
CA THR A 8 -16.91 2.60 -6.82
C THR A 8 -15.76 2.93 -5.87
N TYR A 9 -14.57 3.24 -6.40
CA TYR A 9 -13.42 3.70 -5.63
C TYR A 9 -13.73 5.01 -4.87
N ARG A 10 -14.23 6.02 -5.59
CA ARG A 10 -14.65 7.30 -4.97
C ARG A 10 -15.64 7.07 -3.82
N ARG A 11 -16.69 6.27 -4.06
CA ARG A 11 -17.68 5.96 -3.03
C ARG A 11 -17.12 5.26 -1.81
N LEU A 12 -16.12 4.39 -2.00
CA LEU A 12 -15.41 3.77 -0.87
C LEU A 12 -14.73 4.84 -0.01
N LEU A 13 -13.94 5.73 -0.62
CA LEU A 13 -13.23 6.78 0.10
C LEU A 13 -14.20 7.76 0.79
N GLU A 14 -15.22 8.23 0.09
CA GLU A 14 -16.27 9.10 0.65
C GLU A 14 -16.91 8.45 1.89
N THR A 15 -17.31 7.17 1.78
CA THR A 15 -17.90 6.46 2.92
C THR A 15 -16.93 6.35 4.09
N LEU A 16 -15.66 6.05 3.87
CA LEU A 16 -14.68 5.94 4.93
C LEU A 16 -14.43 7.30 5.62
N LEU A 17 -14.37 8.40 4.85
CA LEU A 17 -14.30 9.76 5.40
C LEU A 17 -15.55 10.12 6.22
N GLU A 18 -16.75 9.83 5.71
CA GLU A 18 -18.03 10.03 6.43
C GLU A 18 -18.09 9.25 7.75
N GLN A 19 -17.43 8.10 7.81
CA GLN A 19 -17.32 7.30 9.04
C GLN A 19 -16.16 7.72 9.97
N GLY A 20 -15.52 8.86 9.69
CA GLY A 20 -14.50 9.47 10.53
C GLY A 20 -13.10 8.87 10.40
N TYR A 21 -12.83 8.08 9.37
CA TYR A 21 -11.46 7.65 9.10
C TYR A 21 -10.61 8.80 8.57
N ARG A 22 -9.43 8.98 9.14
CA ARG A 22 -8.39 9.85 8.62
C ARG A 22 -7.46 9.03 7.72
N PHE A 23 -7.17 9.52 6.52
CA PHE A 23 -6.17 8.92 5.64
C PHE A 23 -4.80 9.52 5.91
N ILE A 24 -3.80 8.65 6.04
CA ILE A 24 -2.40 9.04 6.22
C ILE A 24 -1.52 8.24 5.26
N THR A 25 -0.37 8.82 4.88
CA THR A 25 0.64 8.09 4.13
C THR A 25 1.43 7.15 5.04
N PHE A 26 2.13 6.20 4.45
CA PHE A 26 2.99 5.30 5.22
C PHE A 26 4.21 6.04 5.81
N GLU A 27 4.73 7.02 5.08
CA GLU A 27 5.77 7.93 5.58
C GLU A 27 5.32 8.67 6.85
N GLN A 28 4.09 9.22 6.84
CA GLN A 28 3.51 9.86 8.03
C GLN A 28 3.39 8.87 9.20
N TYR A 29 2.91 7.65 8.94
CA TYR A 29 2.82 6.62 9.97
C TYR A 29 4.18 6.30 10.59
N CYS A 30 5.24 6.15 9.77
CA CYS A 30 6.59 5.88 10.26
C CYS A 30 7.14 7.06 11.08
N GLY A 31 6.90 8.32 10.66
CA GLY A 31 7.28 9.52 11.39
C GLY A 31 6.66 9.59 12.79
N TYR A 32 5.37 9.29 12.92
CA TYR A 32 4.69 9.27 14.23
C TYR A 32 5.25 8.21 15.18
N LYS A 33 5.64 7.03 14.67
CA LYS A 33 6.30 6.00 15.51
C LYS A 33 7.65 6.47 16.06
N GLY A 34 8.42 7.19 15.25
CA GLY A 34 9.72 7.73 15.66
C GLY A 34 9.61 8.75 16.82
N GLU A 35 8.59 9.60 16.79
CA GLU A 35 8.36 10.61 17.83
C GLU A 35 7.91 10.01 19.16
N THR A 36 7.10 8.95 19.15
CA THR A 36 6.65 8.28 20.39
C THR A 36 7.79 7.55 21.12
N VAL A 37 8.78 7.04 20.40
CA VAL A 37 9.95 6.39 20.99
C VAL A 37 10.89 7.44 21.63
N ASN A 38 11.10 8.58 20.98
CA ASN A 38 11.99 9.63 21.50
C ASN A 38 11.39 10.43 22.68
N ASN A 39 10.06 10.53 22.78
CA ASN A 39 9.39 11.25 23.87
C ASN A 39 9.27 10.44 25.17
N GLY A 40 9.67 9.16 25.18
CA GLY A 40 9.72 8.31 26.39
C GLY A 40 10.90 8.60 27.32
N GLU A 41 11.99 9.17 26.80
CA GLU A 41 13.24 9.29 27.57
C GLU A 41 13.61 10.71 28.03
N ASN A 42 12.99 11.80 27.52
CA ASN A 42 13.35 13.17 27.92
C ASN A 42 12.13 14.13 27.90
N ARG A 43 11.27 14.09 28.91
CA ARG A 43 10.35 15.19 29.20
C ARG A 43 10.90 16.04 30.34
N LEU A 44 11.59 17.14 30.01
CA LEU A 44 11.79 18.24 30.93
C LEU A 44 10.47 19.06 31.03
N GLU A 45 10.12 19.46 32.24
CA GLU A 45 8.85 20.06 32.68
C GLU A 45 8.52 21.46 32.11
N SER A 46 9.28 21.97 31.12
CA SER A 46 9.18 23.37 30.67
C SER A 46 8.21 23.68 29.51
N ASP A 47 7.63 22.67 28.85
CA ASP A 47 6.77 22.88 27.67
C ASP A 47 5.26 22.71 27.94
N ARG A 48 4.74 23.37 28.99
CA ARG A 48 3.30 23.40 29.29
C ARG A 48 2.48 24.43 28.51
N LEU A 49 3.03 25.10 27.50
CA LEU A 49 2.29 26.13 26.76
C LEU A 49 2.31 25.85 25.26
N THR A 50 1.15 25.44 24.78
CA THR A 50 0.67 25.15 23.42
C THR A 50 0.77 23.69 22.98
N PRO A 51 -0.37 22.93 22.95
CA PRO A 51 -0.38 21.69 22.18
C PRO A 51 -0.41 22.05 20.70
N SER A 52 0.69 21.72 19.99
CA SER A 52 0.67 21.72 18.53
C SER A 52 -0.44 20.77 18.05
N PRO A 53 -1.35 21.19 17.14
CA PRO A 53 -2.50 20.36 16.74
C PRO A 53 -2.14 19.12 15.92
N VAL A 54 -0.86 18.81 15.75
CA VAL A 54 -0.37 17.78 14.82
C VAL A 54 -0.08 16.42 15.47
N ASN A 55 -0.03 16.31 16.80
CA ASN A 55 0.56 15.15 17.49
C ASN A 55 -0.41 14.14 18.10
N ARG A 56 -1.60 13.90 17.51
CA ARG A 56 -2.36 12.69 17.83
C ARG A 56 -2.84 12.05 16.54
N ILE A 57 -2.27 10.88 16.19
CA ILE A 57 -2.98 9.96 15.29
C ILE A 57 -4.32 9.71 15.98
N THR A 58 -5.41 10.13 15.36
CA THR A 58 -6.74 9.71 15.79
C THR A 58 -6.74 8.20 15.82
N ASP A 59 -7.37 7.57 16.79
CA ASP A 59 -7.39 6.10 16.88
C ASP A 59 -7.97 5.44 15.63
N LYS A 60 -8.71 6.20 14.80
CA LYS A 60 -9.39 5.74 13.58
C LYS A 60 -8.71 6.30 12.33
N PHE A 61 -7.84 5.49 11.72
CA PHE A 61 -7.10 5.90 10.50
C PHE A 61 -6.90 4.78 9.50
N ILE A 62 -6.60 5.17 8.27
CA ILE A 62 -6.27 4.29 7.15
C ILE A 62 -4.94 4.71 6.56
N ILE A 63 -4.03 3.75 6.42
CA ILE A 63 -2.88 3.86 5.51
C ILE A 63 -3.35 3.38 4.15
N LEU A 64 -3.48 4.31 3.18
CA LEU A 64 -3.85 3.96 1.81
C LEU A 64 -2.59 3.79 0.97
N ARG A 65 -2.37 2.57 0.51
CA ARG A 65 -1.19 2.18 -0.28
C ARG A 65 -1.61 1.75 -1.68
N HIS A 66 -0.85 2.20 -2.68
CA HIS A 66 -1.00 1.82 -4.08
C HIS A 66 0.25 1.12 -4.59
N ASP A 67 0.10 -0.12 -5.06
CA ASP A 67 1.14 -0.86 -5.73
C ASP A 67 0.96 -0.69 -7.25
N VAL A 68 1.74 0.23 -7.83
CA VAL A 68 1.66 0.57 -9.25
C VAL A 68 2.50 -0.43 -10.05
N GLU A 69 1.89 -1.53 -10.43
CA GLU A 69 2.58 -2.59 -11.18
C GLU A 69 2.61 -2.31 -12.70
N ARG A 70 1.56 -1.66 -13.22
CA ARG A 70 1.35 -1.37 -14.64
C ARG A 70 0.23 -0.34 -14.82
N ARG A 71 0.08 0.20 -16.06
CA ARG A 71 -0.94 1.22 -16.38
C ARG A 71 -0.85 2.43 -15.45
N ALA A 72 0.32 3.05 -15.40
CA ALA A 72 0.56 4.20 -14.55
C ALA A 72 -0.51 5.31 -14.68
N ALA A 73 -1.14 5.47 -15.85
CA ALA A 73 -2.25 6.41 -16.04
C ALA A 73 -3.45 6.15 -15.11
N ASN A 74 -3.70 4.88 -14.74
CA ASN A 74 -4.76 4.57 -13.78
C ASN A 74 -4.39 5.06 -12.36
N SER A 75 -3.10 5.09 -12.00
CA SER A 75 -2.66 5.62 -10.71
C SER A 75 -2.86 7.13 -10.63
N LEU A 76 -2.66 7.87 -11.72
CA LEU A 76 -3.00 9.28 -11.76
C LEU A 76 -4.52 9.51 -11.61
N ALA A 77 -5.34 8.65 -12.21
CA ALA A 77 -6.80 8.77 -12.07
C ALA A 77 -7.28 8.50 -10.63
N THR A 78 -6.65 7.59 -9.88
CA THR A 78 -6.95 7.39 -8.45
C THR A 78 -6.43 8.57 -7.62
N ALA A 79 -5.22 9.05 -7.88
CA ALA A 79 -4.62 10.17 -7.17
C ALA A 79 -5.42 11.47 -7.30
N LEU A 80 -6.00 11.74 -8.49
CA LEU A 80 -6.89 12.88 -8.69
C LEU A 80 -8.15 12.78 -7.83
N ILE A 81 -8.77 11.61 -7.75
CA ILE A 81 -9.95 11.39 -6.89
C ILE A 81 -9.60 11.61 -5.41
N GLU A 82 -8.47 11.10 -4.98
CA GLU A 82 -7.99 11.25 -3.61
C GLU A 82 -7.71 12.72 -3.29
N HIS A 83 -7.00 13.41 -4.17
CA HIS A 83 -6.70 14.83 -4.02
C HIS A 83 -7.98 15.68 -3.91
N GLU A 84 -8.99 15.43 -4.77
CA GLU A 84 -10.29 16.09 -4.71
C GLU A 84 -11.02 15.86 -3.38
N LEU A 85 -10.82 14.71 -2.75
CA LEU A 85 -11.40 14.34 -1.45
C LEU A 85 -10.54 14.75 -0.24
N GLY A 86 -9.39 15.40 -0.46
CA GLY A 86 -8.44 15.74 0.59
C GLY A 86 -7.72 14.52 1.20
N VAL A 87 -7.71 13.41 0.50
CA VAL A 87 -7.02 12.16 0.91
C VAL A 87 -5.58 12.18 0.41
N ARG A 88 -4.66 11.73 1.26
CA ARG A 88 -3.27 11.45 0.88
C ARG A 88 -3.01 9.95 0.96
N ALA A 89 -2.23 9.44 0.02
CA ALA A 89 -1.89 8.03 -0.11
C ALA A 89 -0.42 7.84 -0.47
N SER A 90 0.09 6.61 -0.34
CA SER A 90 1.46 6.22 -0.71
C SER A 90 1.42 5.43 -2.02
N TYR A 91 2.15 5.88 -3.03
CA TYR A 91 2.23 5.28 -4.36
C TYR A 91 3.60 4.65 -4.58
N TYR A 92 3.68 3.33 -4.67
CA TYR A 92 4.91 2.58 -4.90
C TYR A 92 5.04 2.17 -6.35
N PHE A 93 6.08 2.66 -7.02
CA PHE A 93 6.34 2.43 -8.44
C PHE A 93 7.47 1.41 -8.64
N ARG A 94 7.27 0.49 -9.59
CA ARG A 94 8.30 -0.43 -10.09
C ARG A 94 9.17 0.26 -11.15
N VAL A 95 10.36 -0.24 -11.37
CA VAL A 95 11.29 0.26 -12.42
C VAL A 95 10.97 -0.24 -13.83
N VAL A 96 9.87 -0.97 -14.01
CA VAL A 96 9.46 -1.49 -15.33
C VAL A 96 8.71 -0.42 -16.14
N PRO A 97 8.83 -0.40 -17.49
CA PRO A 97 8.23 0.65 -18.33
C PRO A 97 6.72 0.82 -18.14
N GLN A 98 6.00 -0.24 -17.77
CA GLN A 98 4.55 -0.20 -17.57
C GLN A 98 4.13 0.56 -16.31
N SER A 99 5.03 0.70 -15.35
CA SER A 99 4.85 1.40 -14.07
C SER A 99 5.62 2.73 -14.06
N ASN A 100 6.90 2.68 -14.45
CA ASN A 100 7.80 3.83 -14.42
C ASN A 100 7.51 4.80 -15.57
N GLN A 101 6.67 5.79 -15.28
CA GLN A 101 6.35 6.91 -16.18
C GLN A 101 6.62 8.23 -15.45
N PRO A 102 7.77 8.89 -15.71
CA PRO A 102 8.23 10.06 -14.97
C PRO A 102 7.21 11.18 -14.82
N ASP A 103 6.46 11.50 -15.87
CA ASP A 103 5.48 12.59 -15.85
C ASP A 103 4.30 12.27 -14.93
N ILE A 104 3.87 11.00 -14.89
CA ILE A 104 2.82 10.53 -13.98
C ILE A 104 3.31 10.53 -12.54
N ILE A 105 4.55 10.08 -12.29
CA ILE A 105 5.15 10.07 -10.95
C ILE A 105 5.21 11.51 -10.40
N ARG A 106 5.69 12.47 -11.20
CA ARG A 106 5.73 13.89 -10.82
C ARG A 106 4.34 14.44 -10.54
N ALA A 107 3.38 14.19 -11.43
CA ALA A 107 2.02 14.67 -11.26
C ALA A 107 1.38 14.15 -9.97
N ILE A 108 1.60 12.88 -9.60
CA ILE A 108 1.10 12.30 -8.35
C ILE A 108 1.80 12.93 -7.13
N ALA A 109 3.11 13.17 -7.20
CA ALA A 109 3.84 13.88 -6.14
C ALA A 109 3.34 15.32 -5.95
N GLU A 110 3.09 16.04 -7.05
CA GLU A 110 2.54 17.42 -7.05
C GLU A 110 1.12 17.49 -6.46
N LEU A 111 0.33 16.43 -6.56
CA LEU A 111 -0.96 16.30 -5.88
C LEU A 111 -0.81 16.09 -4.35
N GLY A 112 0.42 15.96 -3.84
CA GLY A 112 0.70 15.83 -2.41
C GLY A 112 0.68 14.39 -1.88
N HIS A 113 0.75 13.39 -2.76
CA HIS A 113 0.88 11.98 -2.39
C HIS A 113 2.35 11.62 -2.13
N GLU A 114 2.57 10.60 -1.31
CA GLU A 114 3.87 10.00 -1.11
C GLU A 114 4.23 9.11 -2.31
N ILE A 115 5.50 9.21 -2.75
CA ILE A 115 6.08 8.32 -3.75
C ILE A 115 7.11 7.42 -3.09
N GLY A 116 7.01 6.12 -3.36
CA GLY A 116 7.97 5.12 -2.89
C GLY A 116 8.45 4.19 -4.00
N TYR A 117 9.51 3.44 -3.70
CA TYR A 117 10.04 2.41 -4.60
C TYR A 117 9.40 1.05 -4.31
N HIS A 118 8.73 0.47 -5.33
CA HIS A 118 8.19 -0.89 -5.29
C HIS A 118 9.24 -1.89 -5.75
N TYR A 119 10.13 -2.27 -4.85
CA TYR A 119 11.36 -2.97 -5.17
C TYR A 119 11.17 -4.47 -5.44
N GLU A 120 11.94 -4.99 -6.40
CA GLU A 120 11.98 -6.41 -6.78
C GLU A 120 13.39 -6.87 -7.19
N ASP A 121 14.41 -6.21 -6.68
CA ASP A 121 15.81 -6.31 -7.10
C ASP A 121 16.37 -7.72 -6.96
N MET A 122 16.01 -8.45 -5.90
CA MET A 122 16.35 -9.86 -5.75
C MET A 122 15.86 -10.73 -6.91
N SER A 123 14.69 -10.41 -7.46
CA SER A 123 14.15 -11.12 -8.63
C SER A 123 14.85 -10.71 -9.92
N ILE A 124 15.13 -9.42 -10.09
CA ILE A 124 15.85 -8.88 -11.27
C ILE A 124 17.27 -9.43 -11.33
N MET A 125 17.97 -9.45 -10.20
CA MET A 125 19.36 -9.92 -10.10
C MET A 125 19.48 -11.42 -9.80
N GLN A 126 18.39 -12.17 -9.97
CA GLN A 126 18.34 -13.64 -9.87
C GLN A 126 18.93 -14.19 -8.57
N GLY A 127 18.74 -13.48 -7.46
CA GLY A 127 19.19 -13.87 -6.12
C GLY A 127 20.62 -13.49 -5.77
N ASP A 128 21.34 -12.79 -6.64
CA ASP A 128 22.65 -12.20 -6.33
C ASP A 128 22.43 -10.98 -5.42
N VAL A 129 22.73 -11.15 -4.14
CA VAL A 129 22.41 -10.17 -3.08
C VAL A 129 23.18 -8.86 -3.28
N ASP A 130 24.47 -8.94 -3.62
CA ASP A 130 25.31 -7.74 -3.76
C ASP A 130 24.92 -6.93 -4.99
N LYS A 131 24.63 -7.60 -6.12
CA LYS A 131 24.09 -6.93 -7.31
C LYS A 131 22.68 -6.38 -7.07
N ALA A 132 21.84 -7.10 -6.33
CA ALA A 132 20.52 -6.62 -5.98
C ALA A 132 20.58 -5.35 -5.11
N TYR A 133 21.51 -5.29 -4.16
CA TYR A 133 21.71 -4.10 -3.33
C TYR A 133 22.24 -2.91 -4.14
N THR A 134 23.22 -3.13 -5.02
CA THR A 134 23.74 -2.08 -5.91
C THR A 134 22.64 -1.55 -6.82
N HIS A 135 21.88 -2.44 -7.47
CA HIS A 135 20.74 -2.05 -8.32
C HIS A 135 19.67 -1.30 -7.53
N PHE A 136 19.34 -1.76 -6.32
CA PHE A 136 18.40 -1.07 -5.44
C PHE A 136 18.84 0.38 -5.15
N GLN A 137 20.12 0.60 -4.83
CA GLN A 137 20.66 1.95 -4.57
C GLN A 137 20.53 2.86 -5.80
N GLU A 138 20.84 2.34 -6.99
CA GLU A 138 20.69 3.07 -8.25
C GLU A 138 19.23 3.45 -8.52
N GLN A 139 18.30 2.51 -8.32
CA GLN A 139 16.87 2.78 -8.53
C GLN A 139 16.29 3.71 -7.46
N LEU A 140 16.71 3.59 -6.21
CA LEU A 140 16.33 4.52 -5.16
C LEU A 140 16.81 5.95 -5.49
N ALA A 141 18.05 6.10 -5.94
CA ALA A 141 18.58 7.40 -6.38
C ALA A 141 17.80 7.96 -7.58
N TYR A 142 17.38 7.10 -8.51
CA TYR A 142 16.52 7.49 -9.62
C TYR A 142 15.16 8.00 -9.15
N PHE A 143 14.43 7.29 -8.26
CA PHE A 143 13.14 7.75 -7.76
C PHE A 143 13.25 9.02 -6.92
N ARG A 144 14.38 9.23 -6.24
CA ARG A 144 14.67 10.46 -5.48
C ARG A 144 14.81 11.73 -6.33
N GLN A 145 14.88 11.61 -7.67
CA GLN A 145 14.79 12.75 -8.59
C GLN A 145 13.35 13.30 -8.70
N PHE A 146 12.34 12.54 -8.31
CA PHE A 146 10.92 12.93 -8.39
C PHE A 146 10.33 13.30 -7.04
N TYR A 147 10.79 12.64 -5.98
CA TYR A 147 10.26 12.78 -4.61
C TYR A 147 11.35 12.38 -3.61
N PRO A 148 11.44 13.00 -2.41
CA PRO A 148 12.39 12.60 -1.37
C PRO A 148 12.00 11.25 -0.74
N VAL A 149 12.14 10.15 -1.49
CA VAL A 149 11.70 8.81 -1.11
C VAL A 149 12.31 8.38 0.21
N GLN A 150 11.46 8.14 1.20
CA GLN A 150 11.80 7.68 2.55
C GLN A 150 11.18 6.31 2.89
N THR A 151 10.24 5.82 2.10
CA THR A 151 9.66 4.49 2.29
C THR A 151 9.75 3.65 1.02
N ILE A 152 9.79 2.35 1.22
CA ILE A 152 9.86 1.35 0.17
C ILE A 152 8.82 0.27 0.42
N CYS A 153 8.49 -0.49 -0.60
CA CYS A 153 7.59 -1.63 -0.47
C CYS A 153 7.98 -2.75 -1.42
N MET A 154 8.06 -3.97 -0.92
CA MET A 154 8.39 -5.13 -1.74
C MET A 154 7.30 -5.45 -2.77
N HIS A 155 7.71 -5.65 -4.04
CA HIS A 155 6.85 -6.25 -5.05
C HIS A 155 6.75 -7.77 -4.84
N GLY A 156 5.53 -8.28 -4.79
CA GLY A 156 5.26 -9.68 -4.46
C GLY A 156 5.82 -10.73 -5.44
N ALA A 157 6.13 -10.35 -6.69
CA ALA A 157 6.74 -11.18 -7.74
C ALA A 157 6.37 -12.69 -7.65
N PRO A 158 5.10 -13.08 -7.82
CA PRO A 158 4.61 -14.43 -7.45
C PRO A 158 5.24 -15.58 -8.24
N THR A 159 5.85 -15.28 -9.37
CA THR A 159 6.56 -16.26 -10.23
C THR A 159 8.05 -16.35 -9.92
N SER A 160 8.59 -15.45 -9.10
CA SER A 160 9.98 -15.48 -8.68
C SER A 160 10.18 -16.49 -7.55
N LYS A 161 11.29 -17.21 -7.58
CA LYS A 161 11.71 -18.08 -6.48
C LYS A 161 12.42 -17.30 -5.35
N TRP A 162 12.84 -16.05 -5.61
CA TRP A 162 13.49 -15.20 -4.63
C TRP A 162 12.48 -14.26 -3.97
N ASP A 163 12.59 -14.08 -2.66
CA ASP A 163 11.83 -13.09 -1.92
C ASP A 163 12.61 -11.76 -1.87
N GLY A 164 11.98 -10.66 -2.27
CA GLY A 164 12.61 -9.34 -2.23
C GLY A 164 13.10 -8.94 -0.85
N LYS A 165 12.43 -9.40 0.22
CA LYS A 165 12.80 -9.13 1.62
C LYS A 165 14.11 -9.75 2.04
N ASP A 166 14.58 -10.79 1.33
CA ASP A 166 15.85 -11.45 1.65
C ASP A 166 17.05 -10.52 1.50
N LEU A 167 16.94 -9.46 0.70
CA LEU A 167 17.94 -8.40 0.58
C LEU A 167 18.29 -7.80 1.97
N TRP A 168 17.27 -7.59 2.80
CA TRP A 168 17.39 -6.95 4.11
C TRP A 168 17.86 -7.90 5.23
N LYS A 169 18.15 -9.14 4.92
CA LYS A 169 18.89 -10.04 5.81
C LYS A 169 20.40 -9.77 5.79
N HIS A 170 20.90 -9.13 4.74
CA HIS A 170 22.30 -8.86 4.49
C HIS A 170 22.65 -7.37 4.60
N TYR A 171 21.70 -6.50 4.31
CA TYR A 171 21.84 -5.04 4.32
C TYR A 171 20.73 -4.40 5.15
N ASN A 172 20.98 -3.16 5.59
CA ASN A 172 19.98 -2.39 6.32
C ASN A 172 19.49 -1.22 5.45
N TYR A 173 18.21 -1.21 5.08
CA TYR A 173 17.63 -0.12 4.30
C TYR A 173 17.66 1.23 5.03
N ARG A 174 17.75 1.24 6.36
CA ARG A 174 17.87 2.47 7.15
C ARG A 174 19.17 3.22 6.88
N ASP A 175 20.24 2.52 6.49
CA ASP A 175 21.51 3.14 6.11
C ASP A 175 21.41 3.98 4.82
N LEU A 176 20.32 3.76 4.06
CA LEU A 176 19.97 4.53 2.88
C LEU A 176 18.95 5.66 3.16
N GLY A 177 18.66 5.97 4.43
CA GLY A 177 17.69 6.97 4.84
C GLY A 177 16.23 6.55 4.59
N ILE A 178 15.97 5.24 4.50
CA ILE A 178 14.63 4.68 4.44
C ILE A 178 14.11 4.48 5.87
N ILE A 179 12.95 5.06 6.18
CA ILE A 179 12.34 5.02 7.51
C ILE A 179 11.30 3.90 7.65
N GLY A 180 10.86 3.28 6.55
CA GLY A 180 9.85 2.23 6.61
C GLY A 180 9.74 1.34 5.38
N GLU A 181 9.42 0.07 5.67
CA GLU A 181 8.99 -0.97 4.75
C GLU A 181 7.77 -1.69 5.37
N PRO A 182 6.60 -1.76 4.72
CA PRO A 182 5.35 -2.20 5.37
C PRO A 182 5.40 -3.59 6.00
N TYR A 183 6.14 -4.54 5.42
CA TYR A 183 6.23 -5.90 5.97
C TYR A 183 7.10 -6.01 7.22
N PHE A 184 7.98 -5.03 7.49
CA PHE A 184 8.85 -4.99 8.66
C PHE A 184 8.42 -3.96 9.70
N ASP A 185 7.83 -2.85 9.26
CA ASP A 185 7.61 -1.69 10.13
C ASP A 185 6.14 -1.50 10.55
N ILE A 186 5.20 -2.30 10.03
CA ILE A 186 3.81 -2.32 10.51
C ILE A 186 3.63 -3.43 11.53
N ASP A 187 3.05 -3.06 12.68
CA ASP A 187 2.55 -4.03 13.64
C ASP A 187 1.12 -4.47 13.26
N PHE A 188 1.02 -5.58 12.55
CA PHE A 188 -0.26 -6.13 12.13
C PHE A 188 -1.08 -6.76 13.25
N SER A 189 -0.57 -6.86 14.48
CA SER A 189 -1.40 -7.17 15.64
C SER A 189 -2.35 -6.02 16.00
N GLN A 190 -1.99 -4.79 15.58
CA GLN A 190 -2.75 -3.56 15.84
C GLN A 190 -3.35 -2.95 14.57
N MET A 191 -3.14 -3.57 13.41
CA MET A 191 -3.56 -3.04 12.12
C MET A 191 -4.16 -4.12 11.23
N PHE A 192 -5.42 -3.93 10.85
CA PHE A 192 -6.09 -4.81 9.90
C PHE A 192 -5.58 -4.56 8.47
N TYR A 193 -5.38 -5.62 7.71
CA TYR A 193 -4.89 -5.54 6.33
C TYR A 193 -5.97 -5.91 5.32
N LEU A 194 -6.26 -4.99 4.41
CA LEU A 194 -7.13 -5.20 3.26
C LEU A 194 -6.34 -5.04 1.96
N THR A 195 -6.56 -5.93 1.00
CA THR A 195 -5.97 -5.80 -0.34
C THR A 195 -6.97 -6.17 -1.43
N ASP A 196 -6.89 -5.49 -2.57
CA ASP A 196 -7.65 -5.82 -3.78
C ASP A 196 -6.94 -6.88 -4.66
N THR A 197 -5.93 -7.57 -4.11
CA THR A 197 -5.17 -8.61 -4.82
C THR A 197 -6.09 -9.70 -5.35
N GLY A 198 -5.88 -10.07 -6.60
CA GLY A 198 -6.76 -11.01 -7.27
C GLY A 198 -8.10 -10.41 -7.74
N ARG A 199 -8.28 -9.09 -7.59
CA ARG A 199 -9.53 -8.38 -7.85
C ARG A 199 -10.67 -8.91 -6.98
N CYS A 200 -10.34 -9.19 -5.73
CA CYS A 200 -11.26 -9.57 -4.67
C CYS A 200 -10.65 -9.15 -3.33
N TRP A 201 -11.48 -8.70 -2.40
CA TRP A 201 -11.04 -8.19 -1.11
C TRP A 201 -10.68 -9.28 -0.09
N ASP A 202 -11.06 -10.53 -0.36
CA ASP A 202 -10.62 -11.73 0.35
C ASP A 202 -9.40 -12.39 -0.33
N GLY A 203 -8.52 -11.58 -0.89
CA GLY A 203 -7.40 -11.97 -1.74
C GLY A 203 -6.40 -12.95 -1.14
N TYR A 204 -6.42 -13.20 0.17
CA TYR A 204 -5.57 -14.19 0.80
C TYR A 204 -5.71 -15.60 0.19
N LYS A 205 -6.89 -15.92 -0.40
CA LYS A 205 -7.16 -17.19 -1.11
C LYS A 205 -6.47 -17.31 -2.47
N VAL A 206 -6.00 -16.18 -3.02
CA VAL A 206 -5.35 -16.12 -4.35
C VAL A 206 -4.04 -15.35 -4.29
N SER A 207 -3.68 -14.78 -3.15
CA SER A 207 -2.43 -14.08 -2.95
C SER A 207 -1.32 -15.06 -2.54
N VAL A 208 -0.17 -14.94 -3.19
CA VAL A 208 1.01 -15.74 -2.84
C VAL A 208 1.80 -15.04 -1.72
N ARG A 209 2.04 -13.72 -1.84
CA ARG A 209 2.89 -12.95 -0.93
C ARG A 209 2.22 -11.73 -0.33
N ASP A 210 1.22 -11.16 -1.00
CA ASP A 210 0.48 -9.98 -0.55
C ASP A 210 -0.63 -10.39 0.44
N LYS A 211 -0.23 -10.88 1.59
CA LYS A 211 -1.09 -11.34 2.69
C LYS A 211 -0.30 -11.35 4.00
N ILE A 212 -1.02 -11.36 5.12
CA ILE A 212 -0.46 -11.44 6.48
C ILE A 212 -0.96 -12.74 7.14
N PRO A 213 -0.33 -13.90 6.85
CA PRO A 213 -0.86 -15.21 7.23
C PRO A 213 -1.06 -15.38 8.74
N VAL A 214 -0.17 -14.78 9.55
CA VAL A 214 -0.17 -14.91 11.01
C VAL A 214 -1.48 -14.44 11.65
N TYR A 215 -2.13 -13.42 11.08
CA TYR A 215 -3.36 -12.83 11.62
C TYR A 215 -4.62 -13.19 10.83
N GLN A 216 -4.48 -13.87 9.69
CA GLN A 216 -5.62 -14.13 8.79
C GLN A 216 -6.73 -14.95 9.44
N ASP A 217 -6.37 -15.97 10.22
CA ASP A 217 -7.37 -16.84 10.88
C ASP A 217 -8.10 -16.08 11.99
N GLU A 218 -7.41 -15.20 12.71
CA GLU A 218 -8.00 -14.33 13.71
C GLU A 218 -8.99 -13.35 13.06
N TRP A 219 -8.60 -12.67 11.98
CA TRP A 219 -9.49 -11.77 11.24
C TRP A 219 -10.71 -12.49 10.67
N ASN A 220 -10.53 -13.72 10.17
CA ASN A 220 -11.65 -14.54 9.70
C ASN A 220 -12.61 -14.91 10.84
N ALA A 221 -12.09 -15.26 12.01
CA ALA A 221 -12.90 -15.56 13.18
C ALA A 221 -13.69 -14.34 13.69
N GLN A 222 -13.13 -13.13 13.52
CA GLN A 222 -13.79 -11.87 13.83
C GLN A 222 -14.80 -11.43 12.76
N GLY A 223 -14.96 -12.20 11.66
CA GLY A 223 -15.85 -11.87 10.54
C GLY A 223 -15.34 -10.77 9.62
N LEU A 224 -14.05 -10.42 9.68
CA LEU A 224 -13.40 -9.41 8.84
C LEU A 224 -13.07 -9.98 7.45
N VAL A 225 -14.10 -10.49 6.78
CA VAL A 225 -14.00 -11.08 5.43
C VAL A 225 -14.91 -10.31 4.48
N TYR A 226 -14.34 -9.75 3.43
CA TYR A 226 -15.04 -8.93 2.46
C TYR A 226 -14.80 -9.45 1.05
N HIS A 227 -15.87 -9.61 0.25
CA HIS A 227 -15.79 -10.15 -1.11
C HIS A 227 -15.88 -9.07 -2.17
N SER A 228 -16.44 -7.91 -1.82
CA SER A 228 -16.64 -6.79 -2.73
C SER A 228 -16.40 -5.45 -2.03
N THR A 229 -16.14 -4.41 -2.80
CA THR A 229 -16.05 -3.03 -2.29
C THR A 229 -17.36 -2.61 -1.58
N GLN A 230 -18.50 -3.13 -2.06
CA GLN A 230 -19.80 -2.84 -1.44
C GLN A 230 -19.93 -3.47 -0.05
N ASP A 231 -19.26 -4.61 0.23
CA ASP A 231 -19.26 -5.20 1.56
C ASP A 231 -18.46 -4.34 2.54
N ILE A 232 -17.33 -3.80 2.10
CA ILE A 232 -16.53 -2.87 2.91
C ILE A 232 -17.33 -1.59 3.20
N ILE A 233 -17.98 -1.00 2.19
CA ILE A 233 -18.84 0.17 2.34
C ILE A 233 -19.97 -0.10 3.35
N ARG A 234 -20.58 -1.28 3.29
CA ARG A 234 -21.64 -1.69 4.22
C ARG A 234 -21.11 -1.85 5.65
N ALA A 235 -19.96 -2.51 5.80
CA ALA A 235 -19.32 -2.70 7.09
C ALA A 235 -18.90 -1.36 7.71
N ALA A 236 -18.35 -0.44 6.92
CA ALA A 236 -18.03 0.92 7.36
C ALA A 236 -19.26 1.64 7.92
N LYS A 237 -20.38 1.65 7.17
CA LYS A 237 -21.64 2.29 7.58
C LYS A 237 -22.28 1.65 8.83
N GLN A 238 -21.93 0.41 9.14
CA GLN A 238 -22.37 -0.32 10.34
C GLN A 238 -21.38 -0.23 11.51
N ASP A 239 -20.31 0.56 11.37
CA ASP A 239 -19.20 0.68 12.33
C ASP A 239 -18.57 -0.70 12.70
N LYS A 240 -18.47 -1.58 11.69
CA LYS A 240 -17.92 -2.94 11.83
C LYS A 240 -16.50 -3.08 11.28
N LEU A 241 -15.91 -2.01 10.76
CA LEU A 241 -14.51 -2.02 10.35
C LEU A 241 -13.60 -1.71 11.55
N PRO A 242 -12.41 -2.33 11.62
CA PRO A 242 -11.40 -1.97 12.59
C PRO A 242 -11.00 -0.50 12.50
N GLN A 243 -10.56 0.08 13.62
CA GLN A 243 -10.18 1.50 13.67
C GLN A 243 -8.89 1.80 12.87
N ARG A 244 -7.97 0.84 12.80
CA ARG A 244 -6.68 0.98 12.13
C ARG A 244 -6.60 0.00 10.99
N ILE A 245 -6.48 0.51 9.78
CA ILE A 245 -6.53 -0.32 8.57
C ILE A 245 -5.41 0.10 7.64
N MET A 246 -4.71 -0.88 7.07
CA MET A 246 -3.94 -0.68 5.86
C MET A 246 -4.74 -1.20 4.67
N ILE A 247 -5.03 -0.34 3.72
CA ILE A 247 -5.69 -0.71 2.46
C ILE A 247 -4.67 -0.66 1.34
N THR A 248 -4.39 -1.82 0.74
CA THR A 248 -3.55 -1.90 -0.46
C THR A 248 -4.41 -2.05 -1.69
N THR A 249 -4.24 -1.15 -2.64
CA THR A 249 -4.90 -1.20 -3.94
C THR A 249 -3.89 -1.23 -5.09
N HIS A 250 -4.35 -1.78 -6.22
CA HIS A 250 -3.57 -1.84 -7.44
C HIS A 250 -4.31 -1.02 -8.50
N PRO A 251 -3.88 0.20 -8.81
CA PRO A 251 -4.61 1.14 -9.67
C PRO A 251 -5.01 0.58 -11.03
N GLN A 252 -4.21 -0.34 -11.59
CA GLN A 252 -4.53 -0.99 -12.87
C GLN A 252 -5.85 -1.77 -12.87
N ARG A 253 -6.43 -2.08 -11.71
CA ARG A 253 -7.70 -2.82 -11.57
C ARG A 253 -8.91 -1.90 -11.60
N TRP A 254 -8.70 -0.60 -11.36
CA TRP A 254 -9.77 0.40 -11.23
C TRP A 254 -9.91 1.20 -12.52
N THR A 255 -11.08 1.08 -13.17
CA THR A 255 -11.32 1.80 -14.42
C THR A 255 -12.81 1.95 -14.71
N ASN A 256 -13.21 3.09 -15.26
CA ASN A 256 -14.57 3.31 -15.77
C ASN A 256 -14.78 2.77 -17.19
N SER A 257 -13.69 2.49 -17.95
CA SER A 257 -13.81 1.92 -19.30
C SER A 257 -14.38 0.51 -19.25
N PRO A 258 -15.53 0.22 -19.86
CA PRO A 258 -16.15 -1.12 -19.86
C PRO A 258 -15.26 -2.18 -20.48
N VAL A 259 -14.56 -1.82 -21.55
CA VAL A 259 -13.65 -2.73 -22.28
C VAL A 259 -12.43 -3.07 -21.44
N ALA A 260 -11.76 -2.06 -20.86
CA ALA A 260 -10.63 -2.28 -20.00
C ALA A 260 -11.01 -3.06 -18.73
N TRP A 261 -12.19 -2.77 -18.17
CA TRP A 261 -12.74 -3.46 -17.01
C TRP A 261 -12.98 -4.95 -17.30
N LEU A 262 -13.64 -5.28 -18.43
CA LEU A 262 -13.92 -6.67 -18.83
C LEU A 262 -12.63 -7.43 -19.12
N LYS A 263 -11.68 -6.82 -19.84
CA LYS A 263 -10.38 -7.41 -20.13
C LYS A 263 -9.64 -7.73 -18.83
N GLU A 264 -9.62 -6.82 -17.87
CA GLU A 264 -8.96 -7.02 -16.58
C GLU A 264 -9.65 -8.12 -15.77
N LEU A 265 -10.99 -8.17 -15.77
CA LEU A 265 -11.76 -9.24 -15.12
C LEU A 265 -11.38 -10.63 -15.66
N LEU A 266 -11.39 -10.81 -16.98
CA LEU A 266 -11.09 -12.09 -17.60
C LEU A 266 -9.63 -12.54 -17.34
N VAL A 267 -8.68 -11.63 -17.54
CA VAL A 267 -7.25 -11.92 -17.30
C VAL A 267 -6.99 -12.25 -15.84
N GLN A 268 -7.59 -11.50 -14.90
CA GLN A 268 -7.38 -11.74 -13.48
C GLN A 268 -8.06 -13.03 -13.02
N SER A 269 -9.25 -13.34 -13.53
CA SER A 269 -9.95 -14.59 -13.22
C SER A 269 -9.12 -15.81 -13.66
N LEU A 270 -8.55 -15.77 -14.86
CA LEU A 270 -7.65 -16.83 -15.32
C LEU A 270 -6.41 -16.96 -14.45
N LYS A 271 -5.77 -15.84 -14.11
CA LYS A 271 -4.61 -15.83 -13.18
C LYS A 271 -4.97 -16.40 -11.81
N ASN A 272 -6.14 -16.10 -11.28
CA ASN A 272 -6.59 -16.61 -9.99
C ASN A 272 -6.80 -18.14 -10.02
N ILE A 273 -7.36 -18.68 -11.11
CA ILE A 273 -7.49 -20.13 -11.29
C ILE A 273 -6.11 -20.79 -11.30
N ILE A 274 -5.18 -20.25 -12.10
CA ILE A 274 -3.80 -20.77 -12.17
C ILE A 274 -3.11 -20.70 -10.80
N LYS A 275 -3.24 -19.58 -10.09
CA LYS A 275 -2.65 -19.42 -8.75
C LYS A 275 -3.20 -20.43 -7.74
N ARG A 276 -4.52 -20.68 -7.74
CA ARG A 276 -5.14 -21.69 -6.87
C ARG A 276 -4.64 -23.10 -7.17
N LEU A 277 -4.44 -23.42 -8.44
CA LEU A 277 -3.99 -24.76 -8.84
C LEU A 277 -2.51 -25.02 -8.52
N ILE A 278 -1.66 -23.98 -8.59
CA ILE A 278 -0.20 -24.14 -8.53
C ILE A 278 0.37 -23.70 -7.17
N PHE A 279 -0.10 -22.59 -6.59
CA PHE A 279 0.58 -21.93 -5.47
C PHE A 279 -0.21 -21.90 -4.16
N VAL A 280 -1.53 -22.08 -4.20
CA VAL A 280 -2.38 -22.04 -3.02
C VAL A 280 -2.94 -23.45 -2.81
N LYS A 281 -2.21 -24.25 -2.04
CA LYS A 281 -2.66 -25.54 -1.51
C LYS A 281 -3.18 -25.36 -0.11
#